data_bde18d9115917c6b384b20cbd62cdb3d
#
_entry.id   bde18d9115917c6b384b20cbd62cdb3d
#
_cell.length_a   1.000
_cell.length_b   1.000
_cell.length_c   1.000
_cell.angle_alpha   90.00
_cell.angle_beta   90.00
_cell.angle_gamma   90.00
#
_symmetry.space_group_name_H-M   'P 1'
#
loop_
_entity.id
_entity.type
_entity.pdbx_description
1 polymer ?
#
loop_
_entity_poly.entity_id
_entity_poly.type
_entity_poly.pdbx_seq_one_letter_code
_entity_poly.pdbx_strand_id
1 'polypeptide(L)'
;MKKYFYPVIFEPEEVGVSVYVPDLPGCFTQGDSLEEALDNVQEAMGLFLEDIDPKDYPKATKPNEVDLEGQQFIMMVAFDKLAYDRKYNAKAVKKTLSIPAWLNNMAQERNINFSNLLQKALLNELGVTQQ
;
A
#
# COMPACT_ATOMS: atom_id res chain seq x y z
N MET A 1 -9.18 -8.30 -1.60
CA MET A 1 -8.32 -7.27 -1.01
C MET A 1 -8.98 -5.91 -1.10
N LYS A 2 -8.98 -5.19 0.00
CA LYS A 2 -9.66 -3.91 0.05
C LYS A 2 -8.79 -2.79 -0.52
N LYS A 3 -9.38 -1.98 -1.38
CA LYS A 3 -8.76 -0.78 -1.94
C LYS A 3 -9.50 0.45 -1.43
N TYR A 4 -8.77 1.54 -1.31
CA TYR A 4 -9.29 2.82 -0.83
C TYR A 4 -9.17 3.83 -1.94
N PHE A 5 -10.29 4.42 -2.36
CA PHE A 5 -10.34 5.32 -3.50
C PHE A 5 -10.44 6.76 -3.03
N TYR A 6 -9.57 7.61 -3.58
CA TYR A 6 -9.59 9.04 -3.32
C TYR A 6 -9.59 9.83 -4.61
N PRO A 7 -10.28 10.96 -4.64
CA PRO A 7 -10.15 11.89 -5.76
C PRO A 7 -8.76 12.54 -5.68
N VAL A 8 -8.07 12.57 -6.78
CA VAL A 8 -6.73 13.12 -6.88
C VAL A 8 -6.70 14.16 -7.98
N ILE A 9 -6.16 15.35 -7.65
CA ILE A 9 -6.06 16.46 -8.59
C ILE A 9 -4.71 16.38 -9.30
N PHE A 10 -4.75 16.43 -10.63
CA PHE A 10 -3.58 16.47 -11.48
C PHE A 10 -3.50 17.83 -12.16
N GLU A 11 -2.33 18.44 -12.13
CA GLU A 11 -2.09 19.71 -12.78
C GLU A 11 -0.95 19.60 -13.78
N PRO A 12 -1.27 19.63 -15.08
CA PRO A 12 -0.22 19.64 -16.11
C PRO A 12 0.64 20.90 -15.99
N GLU A 13 1.94 20.71 -16.12
CA GLU A 13 2.91 21.79 -16.08
C GLU A 13 3.73 21.80 -17.36
N GLU A 14 4.63 22.78 -17.55
CA GLU A 14 5.51 22.80 -18.71
C GLU A 14 6.27 21.49 -18.85
N VAL A 15 6.79 20.99 -17.72
CA VAL A 15 7.44 19.70 -17.67
C VAL A 15 6.76 18.88 -16.58
N GLY A 16 6.11 17.79 -17.00
CA GLY A 16 5.52 16.87 -16.06
C GLY A 16 4.14 17.25 -15.54
N VAL A 17 3.79 16.65 -14.41
CA VAL A 17 2.46 16.76 -13.80
C VAL A 17 2.62 16.84 -12.29
N SER A 18 1.99 17.84 -11.68
CA SER A 18 1.87 17.93 -10.22
C SER A 18 0.62 17.21 -9.76
N VAL A 19 0.68 16.59 -8.59
CA VAL A 19 -0.41 15.77 -8.05
C VAL A 19 -0.69 16.14 -6.61
N TYR A 20 -1.96 16.27 -6.29
CA TYR A 20 -2.40 16.61 -4.94
C TYR A 20 -3.62 15.78 -4.56
N VAL A 21 -3.61 15.26 -3.32
CA VAL A 21 -4.75 14.48 -2.78
C VAL A 21 -5.46 15.31 -1.72
N PRO A 22 -6.61 15.92 -2.06
CA PRO A 22 -7.29 16.86 -1.15
C PRO A 22 -7.67 16.26 0.21
N ASP A 23 -8.11 15.02 0.23
CA ASP A 23 -8.56 14.37 1.47
C ASP A 23 -7.41 13.94 2.38
N LEU A 24 -6.18 13.97 1.89
CA LEU A 24 -4.97 13.64 2.64
C LEU A 24 -4.08 14.89 2.71
N PRO A 25 -4.33 15.80 3.68
CA PRO A 25 -3.61 17.06 3.74
C PRO A 25 -2.10 16.89 3.79
N GLY A 26 -1.39 17.60 2.91
CA GLY A 26 0.05 17.47 2.78
C GLY A 26 0.51 16.35 1.86
N CYS A 27 -0.42 15.57 1.31
CA CYS A 27 -0.10 14.51 0.36
C CYS A 27 -0.07 15.09 -1.05
N PHE A 28 1.13 15.38 -1.55
CA PHE A 28 1.33 15.89 -2.90
C PHE A 28 2.64 15.35 -3.44
N THR A 29 2.71 15.26 -4.75
CA THR A 29 3.88 14.75 -5.44
C THR A 29 3.89 15.28 -6.88
N GLN A 30 4.79 14.76 -7.69
CA GLN A 30 4.91 15.12 -9.10
C GLN A 30 5.53 13.98 -9.88
N GLY A 31 5.47 14.06 -11.19
CA GLY A 31 6.13 13.11 -12.07
C GLY A 31 6.45 13.78 -13.39
N ASP A 32 7.41 13.25 -14.14
CA ASP A 32 7.77 13.75 -15.47
C ASP A 32 6.73 13.36 -16.51
N SER A 33 5.90 12.38 -16.19
CA SER A 33 4.79 11.92 -17.02
C SER A 33 3.60 11.59 -16.13
N LEU A 34 2.43 11.39 -16.73
CA LEU A 34 1.24 10.96 -16.00
C LEU A 34 1.47 9.61 -15.33
N GLU A 35 2.12 8.67 -16.02
CA GLU A 35 2.42 7.35 -15.47
C GLU A 35 3.29 7.45 -14.23
N GLU A 36 4.35 8.24 -14.30
CA GLU A 36 5.24 8.45 -13.16
C GLU A 36 4.51 9.12 -12.00
N ALA A 37 3.67 10.12 -12.30
CA ALA A 37 2.87 10.79 -11.28
C ALA A 37 1.91 9.83 -10.58
N LEU A 38 1.30 8.90 -11.32
CA LEU A 38 0.42 7.88 -10.74
C LEU A 38 1.18 6.91 -9.83
N ASP A 39 2.40 6.51 -10.20
CA ASP A 39 3.23 5.67 -9.36
C ASP A 39 3.65 6.43 -8.10
N ASN A 40 4.07 7.68 -8.25
CA ASN A 40 4.52 8.50 -7.14
C ASN A 40 3.41 8.83 -6.15
N VAL A 41 2.16 8.99 -6.62
CA VAL A 41 1.05 9.26 -5.73
C VAL A 41 0.70 8.04 -4.86
N GLN A 42 0.92 6.83 -5.34
CA GLN A 42 0.76 5.62 -4.51
C GLN A 42 1.71 5.67 -3.33
N GLU A 43 2.97 6.02 -3.57
CA GLU A 43 3.95 6.14 -2.50
C GLU A 43 3.58 7.26 -1.52
N ALA A 44 3.18 8.42 -2.03
CA ALA A 44 2.79 9.55 -1.20
C ALA A 44 1.57 9.24 -0.32
N MET A 45 0.56 8.58 -0.89
CA MET A 45 -0.62 8.13 -0.15
C MET A 45 -0.23 7.13 0.94
N GLY A 46 0.63 6.18 0.61
CA GLY A 46 1.12 5.19 1.55
C GLY A 46 1.86 5.82 2.73
N LEU A 47 2.73 6.79 2.46
CA LEU A 47 3.46 7.51 3.51
C LEU A 47 2.51 8.27 4.45
N PHE A 48 1.44 8.85 3.90
CA PHE A 48 0.44 9.53 4.71
C PHE A 48 -0.36 8.55 5.57
N LEU A 49 -0.72 7.40 5.01
CA LEU A 49 -1.65 6.46 5.63
C LEU A 49 -0.99 5.36 6.48
N GLU A 50 0.34 5.18 6.39
CA GLU A 50 0.99 4.00 6.98
C GLU A 50 0.83 3.87 8.49
N ASP A 51 0.74 4.98 9.22
CA ASP A 51 0.58 4.96 10.67
C ASP A 51 -0.88 5.09 11.11
N ILE A 52 -1.81 5.10 10.17
CA ILE A 52 -3.23 5.25 10.44
C ILE A 52 -3.92 3.88 10.28
N ASP A 53 -4.74 3.50 11.27
CA ASP A 53 -5.55 2.30 11.14
C ASP A 53 -6.54 2.49 9.97
N PRO A 54 -6.69 1.53 9.06
CA PRO A 54 -7.61 1.70 7.92
C PRO A 54 -9.02 2.14 8.28
N LYS A 55 -9.55 1.76 9.44
CA LYS A 55 -10.86 2.20 9.90
C LYS A 55 -10.93 3.72 10.16
N ASP A 56 -9.77 4.34 10.37
CA ASP A 56 -9.63 5.76 10.66
C ASP A 56 -9.12 6.56 9.45
N TYR A 57 -9.03 5.94 8.28
CA TYR A 57 -8.63 6.64 7.06
C TYR A 57 -9.60 7.79 6.77
N PRO A 58 -9.11 8.93 6.32
CA PRO A 58 -9.97 10.03 5.94
C PRO A 58 -11.04 9.59 4.94
N LYS A 59 -12.23 10.15 5.08
CA LYS A 59 -13.32 9.85 4.16
C LYS A 59 -13.09 10.56 2.83
N ALA A 60 -13.29 9.85 1.74
CA ALA A 60 -13.12 10.43 0.40
C ALA A 60 -14.24 11.43 0.07
N THR A 61 -13.86 12.60 -0.42
CA THR A 61 -14.79 13.57 -0.99
C THR A 61 -15.30 13.03 -2.32
N LYS A 62 -16.53 13.36 -2.68
CA LYS A 62 -17.06 12.98 -4.00
C LYS A 62 -16.34 13.77 -5.08
N PRO A 63 -15.98 13.14 -6.21
CA PRO A 63 -15.24 13.82 -7.28
C PRO A 63 -15.88 15.11 -7.77
N ASN A 64 -17.22 15.14 -7.84
CA ASN A 64 -17.96 16.30 -8.32
C ASN A 64 -18.04 17.44 -7.28
N GLU A 65 -17.57 17.22 -6.06
CA GLU A 65 -17.51 18.24 -5.02
C GLU A 65 -16.12 18.85 -4.86
N VAL A 66 -15.16 18.42 -5.67
CA VAL A 66 -13.80 18.94 -5.66
C VAL A 66 -13.69 20.08 -6.65
N ASP A 67 -13.27 21.26 -6.17
CA ASP A 67 -13.09 22.42 -7.03
C ASP A 67 -11.77 22.34 -7.80
N LEU A 68 -11.82 22.57 -9.10
CA LEU A 68 -10.66 22.56 -9.97
C LEU A 68 -10.39 23.95 -10.54
N GLU A 69 -9.12 24.25 -10.74
CA GLU A 69 -8.67 25.53 -11.33
C GLU A 69 -7.88 25.28 -12.61
N GLY A 70 -8.02 26.19 -13.56
CA GLY A 70 -7.22 26.15 -14.80
C GLY A 70 -7.32 24.82 -15.53
N GLN A 71 -6.16 24.20 -15.78
CA GLN A 71 -6.08 22.94 -16.52
C GLN A 71 -6.10 21.70 -15.61
N GLN A 72 -6.39 21.88 -14.35
CA GLN A 72 -6.47 20.75 -13.43
C GLN A 72 -7.56 19.78 -13.83
N PHE A 73 -7.30 18.50 -13.61
CA PHE A 73 -8.30 17.46 -13.79
C PHE A 73 -8.24 16.49 -12.63
N ILE A 74 -9.33 15.74 -12.45
CA ILE A 74 -9.46 14.82 -11.36
C ILE A 74 -9.49 13.38 -11.85
N MET A 75 -8.85 12.49 -11.12
CA MET A 75 -8.98 11.04 -11.32
C MET A 75 -9.21 10.39 -9.97
N MET A 76 -10.05 9.35 -9.94
CA MET A 76 -10.16 8.51 -8.76
C MET A 76 -9.00 7.54 -8.76
N VAL A 77 -8.18 7.59 -7.73
CA VAL A 77 -7.01 6.74 -7.60
C VAL A 77 -7.22 5.77 -6.44
N ALA A 78 -7.00 4.49 -6.71
CA ALA A 78 -7.09 3.45 -5.69
C ALA A 78 -5.76 3.33 -4.95
N PHE A 79 -5.81 3.39 -3.62
CA PHE A 79 -4.68 3.03 -2.79
C PHE A 79 -4.80 1.55 -2.40
N ASP A 80 -3.83 0.74 -2.78
CA ASP A 80 -3.74 -0.67 -2.44
C ASP A 80 -2.74 -0.84 -1.30
N LYS A 81 -3.25 -0.94 -0.07
CA LYS A 81 -2.42 -1.05 1.12
C LYS A 81 -1.53 -2.28 1.07
N LEU A 82 -2.06 -3.42 0.61
CA LEU A 82 -1.28 -4.66 0.54
C LEU A 82 -0.10 -4.52 -0.43
N ALA A 83 -0.34 -3.96 -1.61
CA ALA A 83 0.72 -3.74 -2.59
C ALA A 83 1.78 -2.79 -2.04
N TYR A 84 1.35 -1.72 -1.37
CA TYR A 84 2.26 -0.78 -0.71
C TYR A 84 3.12 -1.48 0.33
N ASP A 85 2.50 -2.26 1.22
CA ASP A 85 3.20 -2.96 2.29
C ASP A 85 4.21 -3.97 1.73
N ARG A 86 3.84 -4.70 0.68
CA ARG A 86 4.76 -5.65 0.02
C ARG A 86 5.98 -4.96 -0.57
N LYS A 87 5.79 -3.76 -1.09
CA LYS A 87 6.88 -3.01 -1.73
C LYS A 87 7.79 -2.31 -0.71
N TYR A 88 7.23 -1.71 0.33
CA TYR A 88 7.96 -0.86 1.25
C TYR A 88 8.17 -1.46 2.65
N ASN A 89 7.40 -2.48 3.02
CA ASN A 89 7.45 -3.12 4.34
C ASN A 89 7.75 -4.62 4.25
N ALA A 90 8.54 -5.02 3.26
CA ALA A 90 8.88 -6.43 3.04
C ALA A 90 10.05 -6.94 3.89
N LYS A 91 10.69 -6.06 4.66
CA LYS A 91 11.84 -6.45 5.49
C LYS A 91 11.44 -7.50 6.50
N ALA A 92 12.20 -8.60 6.56
CA ALA A 92 11.92 -9.68 7.49
C ALA A 92 12.07 -9.25 8.94
N VAL A 93 11.15 -9.70 9.79
CA VAL A 93 11.22 -9.52 11.23
C VAL A 93 11.41 -10.89 11.88
N LYS A 94 12.17 -10.95 12.96
CA LYS A 94 12.34 -12.19 13.71
C LYS A 94 11.14 -12.43 14.61
N LYS A 95 10.70 -13.70 14.66
CA LYS A 95 9.60 -14.12 15.52
C LYS A 95 10.05 -15.34 16.30
N THR A 96 10.03 -15.25 17.62
CA THR A 96 10.36 -16.37 18.49
C THR A 96 9.09 -17.13 18.83
N LEU A 97 9.06 -18.41 18.48
CA LEU A 97 7.90 -19.28 18.67
C LEU A 97 8.30 -20.55 19.36
N SER A 98 7.34 -21.18 20.04
CA SER A 98 7.54 -22.45 20.74
C SER A 98 6.68 -23.54 20.11
N ILE A 99 7.29 -24.70 19.93
CA ILE A 99 6.59 -25.92 19.51
C ILE A 99 7.06 -27.09 20.39
N PRO A 100 6.29 -28.18 20.47
CA PRO A 100 6.73 -29.35 21.22
C PRO A 100 8.08 -29.89 20.71
N ALA A 101 8.92 -30.33 21.62
CA ALA A 101 10.26 -30.84 21.27
C ALA A 101 10.22 -31.99 20.28
N TRP A 102 9.27 -32.91 20.44
CA TRP A 102 9.15 -34.05 19.53
C TRP A 102 8.82 -33.61 18.10
N LEU A 103 7.97 -32.60 17.95
CA LEU A 103 7.59 -32.07 16.65
C LEU A 103 8.77 -31.35 16.00
N ASN A 104 9.52 -30.59 16.78
CA ASN A 104 10.73 -29.93 16.31
C ASN A 104 11.75 -30.96 15.80
N ASN A 105 11.96 -32.05 16.54
CA ASN A 105 12.90 -33.09 16.13
C ASN A 105 12.50 -33.75 14.81
N MET A 106 11.21 -34.06 14.65
CA MET A 106 10.71 -34.64 13.40
C MET A 106 10.89 -33.70 12.21
N ALA A 107 10.61 -32.41 12.41
CA ALA A 107 10.76 -31.42 11.37
C ALA A 107 12.22 -31.23 10.96
N GLN A 108 13.14 -31.22 11.93
CA GLN A 108 14.58 -31.11 11.65
C GLN A 108 15.09 -32.32 10.88
N GLU A 109 14.62 -33.53 11.20
CA GLU A 109 14.97 -34.73 10.48
C GLU A 109 14.61 -34.67 9.01
N ARG A 110 13.52 -33.97 8.66
CA ARG A 110 13.07 -33.79 7.28
C ARG A 110 13.61 -32.51 6.65
N ASN A 111 14.51 -31.80 7.32
CA ASN A 111 15.10 -30.55 6.83
C ASN A 111 14.05 -29.52 6.45
N ILE A 112 12.99 -29.39 7.25
CA ILE A 112 11.92 -28.41 6.99
C ILE A 112 12.44 -27.01 7.24
N ASN A 113 12.19 -26.11 6.29
CA ASN A 113 12.45 -24.68 6.46
C ASN A 113 11.28 -24.08 7.22
N PHE A 114 11.48 -23.85 8.53
CA PHE A 114 10.42 -23.35 9.41
C PHE A 114 9.88 -21.97 8.99
N SER A 115 10.78 -21.05 8.64
CA SER A 115 10.37 -19.71 8.22
C SER A 115 9.50 -19.75 6.98
N ASN A 116 9.89 -20.54 6.00
CA ASN A 116 9.14 -20.65 4.75
C ASN A 116 7.77 -21.29 4.97
N LEU A 117 7.74 -22.37 5.76
CA LEU A 117 6.49 -23.06 6.08
C LEU A 117 5.54 -22.14 6.85
N LEU A 118 6.06 -21.40 7.83
CA LEU A 118 5.26 -20.44 8.60
C LEU A 118 4.66 -19.37 7.70
N GLN A 119 5.46 -18.79 6.79
CA GLN A 119 4.98 -17.77 5.87
C GLN A 119 3.86 -18.30 4.98
N LYS A 120 4.03 -19.52 4.44
CA LYS A 120 2.97 -20.16 3.64
C LYS A 120 1.69 -20.36 4.42
N ALA A 121 1.81 -20.82 5.67
CA ALA A 121 0.66 -21.05 6.52
C ALA A 121 -0.07 -19.74 6.83
N LEU A 122 0.68 -18.68 7.12
CA LEU A 122 0.09 -17.36 7.40
C LEU A 122 -0.60 -16.77 6.16
N LEU A 123 0.02 -16.88 4.99
CA LEU A 123 -0.61 -16.42 3.75
C LEU A 123 -1.92 -17.15 3.50
N ASN A 124 -1.93 -18.47 3.71
CA ASN A 124 -3.12 -19.27 3.56
C ASN A 124 -4.22 -18.88 4.55
N GLU A 125 -3.85 -18.71 5.82
CA GLU A 125 -4.77 -18.33 6.89
C GLU A 125 -5.39 -16.95 6.63
N LEU A 126 -4.59 -16.02 6.13
CA LEU A 126 -5.03 -14.66 5.84
C LEU A 126 -5.74 -14.53 4.48
N GLY A 127 -5.75 -15.58 3.68
CA GLY A 127 -6.33 -15.54 2.34
C GLY A 127 -5.56 -14.63 1.38
N VAL A 128 -4.25 -14.51 1.58
CA VAL A 128 -3.38 -13.66 0.76
C VAL A 128 -2.64 -14.50 -0.28
N THR A 129 -2.66 -14.03 -1.52
CA THR A 129 -1.96 -14.71 -2.61
C THR A 129 -0.46 -14.55 -2.45
N GLN A 130 0.26 -15.65 -2.59
CA GLN A 130 1.73 -15.64 -2.59
C GLN A 130 2.23 -15.15 -3.96
N GLN A 131 3.15 -14.19 -3.93
CA GLN A 131 3.80 -13.68 -5.13
C GLN A 131 5.29 -13.61 -4.93
#